data_7a2db5d32a4c199d19139eef4b3e2c09
#
_entry.id   7a2db5d32a4c199d19139eef4b3e2c09
#
_cell.length_a   1.000
_cell.length_b   1.000
_cell.length_c   1.000
_cell.angle_alpha   90.00
_cell.angle_beta   90.00
_cell.angle_gamma   90.00
#
_symmetry.space_group_name_H-M   'P 1'
#
loop_
_entity.id
_entity.type
_entity.pdbx_description
1 polymer ?
#
loop_
_entity_poly.entity_id
_entity_poly.type
_entity_poly.pdbx_seq_one_letter_code
_entity_poly.pdbx_strand_id
1 'polypeptide(L)'
;MPIHHSVFNNPFEIKQQKIDWIDGLPYSSSYGDRFFQADALEEIKDVFILPNNLPERFNNSHELTIGELGFGFGLNFFVTAMIWNQTKGQSSTATLNYLSIEEALPSKQEISKVLESFPELQEIGEYFLSHYSPIHNDMQRIELPGLNIRLTLIQNNAELALQNLLGFSNNLIDAWYLDGFNPSKNQAMWSSSITQLIVLLSSSEATFGTFTSAGFVKRNFTKFGYSVTKVKGFGKKRHKLIGKILPRNHLQKPSSDKQSKIAIIGSGIAGSCTAFAAVNHGMLVDVYEYGKESACGTSSNPVAAMYPRFSSNNSSYAHLIAQSYFFADRLYSKFQKEYKRTGLLFSHFNEYQEEWLKQMKELDRKDIFQTLTKTEMKKEFNLDSKGLKVLQGGYLFPQALCQALLKDANIQIYTDHCFENTYDNNSKLSLNFLNQINDKQYDAVVIASGAGLLNVMPNLKISKGHLVGLRSNQEIACSLPVNSEGYILPPIDGITWIGSTHQKDFQDIMPSLEATKDLISRTERNFKINLISDANALTEARLRVGSKDRLPIAGRISNDQNIYAIGALGSRGFSLAPLLGELIASQISKSPNPISTGIALSIDPMRFID
;
A
#
# COMPACT_ATOMS: atom_id res chain seq x y z
N MET A 1 17.45 19.17 8.90
CA MET A 1 17.27 18.43 10.17
C MET A 1 17.89 17.07 9.98
N PRO A 2 18.59 16.48 10.95
CA PRO A 2 19.11 15.12 10.80
C PRO A 2 17.93 14.19 10.56
N ILE A 3 18.04 13.37 9.54
CA ILE A 3 17.08 12.31 9.22
C ILE A 3 17.12 11.37 10.42
N HIS A 4 16.12 11.45 11.31
CA HIS A 4 15.97 10.46 12.35
C HIS A 4 15.75 9.11 11.66
N HIS A 5 16.65 8.17 11.88
CA HIS A 5 16.45 6.79 11.44
C HIS A 5 15.12 6.32 12.02
N SER A 6 14.16 6.06 11.13
CA SER A 6 12.88 5.50 11.54
C SER A 6 13.17 4.22 12.33
N VAL A 7 12.72 4.16 13.56
CA VAL A 7 12.83 2.95 14.36
C VAL A 7 11.74 2.00 13.87
N PHE A 8 12.16 0.94 13.18
CA PHE A 8 11.25 -0.11 12.73
C PHE A 8 11.24 -1.24 13.77
N ASN A 9 10.07 -1.76 14.06
CA ASN A 9 9.87 -3.03 14.77
C ASN A 9 9.73 -4.17 13.75
N ASN A 10 9.57 -5.40 14.22
CA ASN A 10 9.23 -6.50 13.34
C ASN A 10 7.87 -6.22 12.64
N PRO A 11 7.79 -6.29 11.29
CA PRO A 11 6.55 -5.95 10.57
C PRO A 11 5.37 -6.88 10.89
N PHE A 12 5.60 -8.06 11.46
CA PHE A 12 4.57 -9.03 11.82
C PHE A 12 4.25 -9.06 13.32
N GLU A 13 4.95 -8.28 14.13
CA GLU A 13 4.66 -8.15 15.55
C GLU A 13 3.48 -7.18 15.73
N ILE A 14 2.31 -7.72 15.99
CA ILE A 14 1.11 -6.94 16.30
C ILE A 14 0.94 -6.86 17.80
N LYS A 15 0.97 -5.64 18.33
CA LYS A 15 0.56 -5.40 19.70
C LYS A 15 -0.95 -5.64 19.81
N GLN A 16 -1.34 -6.48 20.75
CA GLN A 16 -2.73 -6.69 21.12
C GLN A 16 -3.03 -5.96 22.43
N GLN A 17 -4.13 -5.26 22.46
CA GLN A 17 -4.63 -4.63 23.66
C GLN A 17 -5.44 -5.64 24.48
N LYS A 18 -5.24 -5.66 25.80
CA LYS A 18 -6.13 -6.42 26.69
C LYS A 18 -7.43 -5.65 26.84
N ILE A 19 -8.50 -6.21 26.30
CA ILE A 19 -9.83 -5.64 26.32
C ILE A 19 -10.70 -6.48 27.24
N ASP A 20 -11.20 -5.85 28.31
CA ASP A 20 -12.26 -6.40 29.15
C ASP A 20 -13.62 -5.86 28.67
N TRP A 21 -14.68 -6.59 28.96
CA TRP A 21 -16.04 -6.17 28.64
C TRP A 21 -16.79 -5.95 29.94
N ILE A 22 -17.10 -4.69 30.27
CA ILE A 22 -17.80 -4.30 31.49
C ILE A 22 -19.14 -3.68 31.09
N ASP A 23 -20.25 -4.26 31.55
CA ASP A 23 -21.62 -3.86 31.17
C ASP A 23 -21.86 -3.84 29.65
N GLY A 24 -21.23 -4.77 28.94
CA GLY A 24 -21.31 -4.85 27.46
C GLY A 24 -20.44 -3.85 26.70
N LEU A 25 -19.72 -2.97 27.39
CA LEU A 25 -18.82 -1.98 26.78
C LEU A 25 -17.35 -2.36 26.95
N PRO A 26 -16.49 -2.06 25.93
CA PRO A 26 -15.07 -2.38 25.99
C PRO A 26 -14.32 -1.46 26.96
N TYR A 27 -13.45 -2.07 27.76
CA TYR A 27 -12.64 -1.42 28.78
C TYR A 27 -11.17 -1.81 28.62
N SER A 28 -10.29 -0.83 28.68
CA SER A 28 -8.85 -1.07 28.64
C SER A 28 -8.33 -1.29 30.04
N SER A 29 -7.92 -2.53 30.36
CA SER A 29 -7.25 -2.85 31.64
C SER A 29 -5.91 -2.12 31.77
N SER A 30 -5.21 -1.90 30.66
CA SER A 30 -3.90 -1.24 30.63
C SER A 30 -3.98 0.24 31.04
N TYR A 31 -5.04 0.93 30.64
CA TYR A 31 -5.23 2.35 30.95
C TYR A 31 -6.28 2.61 32.03
N GLY A 32 -7.01 1.57 32.47
CA GLY A 32 -8.06 1.69 33.46
C GLY A 32 -9.19 2.62 33.02
N ASP A 33 -9.57 2.58 31.72
CA ASP A 33 -10.55 3.49 31.13
C ASP A 33 -11.45 2.78 30.09
N ARG A 34 -12.63 3.33 29.84
CA ARG A 34 -13.53 2.85 28.78
C ARG A 34 -13.12 3.46 27.44
N PHE A 35 -13.27 2.71 26.37
CA PHE A 35 -13.05 3.22 25.02
C PHE A 35 -14.10 4.23 24.62
N PHE A 36 -15.35 4.01 25.01
CA PHE A 36 -16.48 4.89 24.73
C PHE A 36 -17.61 4.67 25.76
N GLN A 37 -18.59 5.55 25.74
CA GLN A 37 -19.80 5.47 26.56
C GLN A 37 -21.00 5.03 25.71
N ALA A 38 -22.14 4.80 26.33
CA ALA A 38 -23.35 4.36 25.63
C ALA A 38 -23.90 5.39 24.61
N ASP A 39 -23.62 6.68 24.83
CA ASP A 39 -24.02 7.82 23.97
C ASP A 39 -22.85 8.25 23.03
N ALA A 40 -22.01 7.28 22.62
CA ALA A 40 -20.80 7.53 21.83
C ALA A 40 -21.04 8.28 20.52
N LEU A 41 -22.12 7.99 19.79
CA LEU A 41 -22.37 8.63 18.49
C LEU A 41 -22.68 10.12 18.62
N GLU A 42 -23.42 10.50 19.64
CA GLU A 42 -23.70 11.90 19.98
C GLU A 42 -22.45 12.60 20.50
N GLU A 43 -21.65 11.92 21.33
CA GLU A 43 -20.35 12.45 21.79
C GLU A 43 -19.41 12.72 20.62
N ILE A 44 -19.28 11.77 19.67
CA ILE A 44 -18.44 11.92 18.48
C ILE A 44 -18.87 13.14 17.65
N LYS A 45 -20.16 13.29 17.40
CA LYS A 45 -20.70 14.44 16.66
C LYS A 45 -20.36 15.76 17.36
N ASP A 46 -20.59 15.82 18.67
CA ASP A 46 -20.35 17.04 19.46
C ASP A 46 -18.85 17.35 19.60
N VAL A 47 -18.00 16.34 19.84
CA VAL A 47 -16.58 16.53 20.16
C VAL A 47 -15.71 16.67 18.92
N PHE A 48 -16.00 15.98 17.82
CA PHE A 48 -15.09 15.89 16.67
C PHE A 48 -15.71 16.43 15.38
N ILE A 49 -16.96 16.14 15.07
CA ILE A 49 -17.58 16.51 13.78
C ILE A 49 -17.89 18.01 13.75
N LEU A 50 -18.69 18.51 14.69
CA LEU A 50 -19.13 19.90 14.72
C LEU A 50 -17.98 20.89 14.95
N PRO A 51 -17.01 20.66 15.87
CA PRO A 51 -15.90 21.59 16.07
C PRO A 51 -14.99 21.72 14.84
N ASN A 52 -14.95 20.72 13.98
CA ASN A 52 -14.21 20.74 12.73
C ASN A 52 -15.04 21.22 11.53
N ASN A 53 -16.30 21.59 11.74
CA ASN A 53 -17.25 22.04 10.71
C ASN A 53 -17.33 21.07 9.50
N LEU A 54 -17.31 19.76 9.77
CA LEU A 54 -17.12 18.76 8.72
C LEU A 54 -18.29 18.65 7.73
N PRO A 55 -19.58 18.73 8.11
CA PRO A 55 -20.66 18.66 7.15
C PRO A 55 -20.59 19.75 6.08
N GLU A 56 -20.23 20.98 6.47
CA GLU A 56 -20.04 22.09 5.53
C GLU A 56 -18.76 21.91 4.70
N ARG A 57 -17.64 21.57 5.35
CA ARG A 57 -16.36 21.35 4.67
C ARG A 57 -16.43 20.17 3.70
N PHE A 58 -17.19 19.14 4.02
CA PHE A 58 -17.45 18.03 3.09
C PHE A 58 -18.11 18.53 1.82
N ASN A 59 -19.12 19.40 1.90
CA ASN A 59 -19.78 19.96 0.71
C ASN A 59 -18.84 20.79 -0.17
N ASN A 60 -17.91 21.53 0.45
CA ASN A 60 -17.13 22.56 -0.23
C ASN A 60 -15.72 22.09 -0.64
N SER A 61 -15.32 20.87 -0.31
CA SER A 61 -13.96 20.36 -0.60
C SER A 61 -13.97 19.23 -1.61
N HIS A 62 -13.05 19.27 -2.59
CA HIS A 62 -12.77 18.12 -3.46
C HIS A 62 -11.91 17.06 -2.76
N GLU A 63 -11.08 17.47 -1.83
CA GLU A 63 -10.27 16.58 -1.01
C GLU A 63 -10.11 17.14 0.40
N LEU A 64 -10.41 16.33 1.40
CA LEU A 64 -10.23 16.66 2.81
C LEU A 64 -9.40 15.58 3.50
N THR A 65 -8.51 16.00 4.39
CA THR A 65 -7.67 15.09 5.16
C THR A 65 -7.97 15.23 6.65
N ILE A 66 -8.37 14.13 7.29
CA ILE A 66 -8.57 14.04 8.74
C ILE A 66 -7.42 13.24 9.36
N GLY A 67 -6.86 13.76 10.45
CA GLY A 67 -5.90 13.06 11.30
C GLY A 67 -6.53 12.70 12.65
N GLU A 68 -6.35 11.49 13.11
CA GLU A 68 -6.87 11.01 14.37
C GLU A 68 -5.77 10.41 15.23
N LEU A 69 -5.79 10.69 16.52
CA LEU A 69 -5.04 9.97 17.54
C LEU A 69 -6.02 9.09 18.32
N GLY A 70 -5.77 7.78 18.32
CA GLY A 70 -6.62 6.78 18.98
C GLY A 70 -7.76 6.28 18.08
N PHE A 71 -7.48 5.31 17.21
CA PHE A 71 -8.51 4.64 16.39
C PHE A 71 -9.52 3.87 17.25
N GLY A 72 -9.02 3.26 18.34
CA GLY A 72 -9.85 2.39 19.17
C GLY A 72 -10.55 1.33 18.33
N PHE A 73 -11.89 1.28 18.41
CA PHE A 73 -12.72 0.39 17.58
C PHE A 73 -13.22 1.03 16.27
N GLY A 74 -12.75 2.22 15.94
CA GLY A 74 -13.07 2.93 14.70
C GLY A 74 -14.39 3.71 14.71
N LEU A 75 -15.02 3.93 15.87
CA LEU A 75 -16.32 4.62 15.93
C LEU A 75 -16.26 6.03 15.34
N ASN A 76 -15.19 6.80 15.63
CA ASN A 76 -15.01 8.14 15.04
C ASN A 76 -14.95 8.07 13.51
N PHE A 77 -14.21 7.06 12.98
CA PHE A 77 -14.12 6.80 11.56
C PHE A 77 -15.48 6.43 10.95
N PHE A 78 -16.22 5.50 11.57
CA PHE A 78 -17.52 5.06 11.03
C PHE A 78 -18.56 6.18 11.01
N VAL A 79 -18.65 6.99 12.09
CA VAL A 79 -19.54 8.16 12.12
C VAL A 79 -19.14 9.17 11.05
N THR A 80 -17.85 9.42 10.89
CA THR A 80 -17.32 10.33 9.85
C THR A 80 -17.65 9.82 8.46
N ALA A 81 -17.41 8.53 8.19
CA ALA A 81 -17.70 7.90 6.89
C ALA A 81 -19.21 7.91 6.58
N MET A 82 -20.07 7.69 7.56
CA MET A 82 -21.51 7.78 7.41
C MET A 82 -21.93 9.21 7.01
N ILE A 83 -21.45 10.21 7.72
CA ILE A 83 -21.78 11.62 7.42
C ILE A 83 -21.20 12.03 6.06
N TRP A 84 -19.98 11.61 5.73
CA TRP A 84 -19.35 11.83 4.44
C TRP A 84 -20.20 11.25 3.30
N ASN A 85 -20.60 9.99 3.41
CA ASN A 85 -21.42 9.31 2.39
C ASN A 85 -22.79 9.98 2.21
N GLN A 86 -23.43 10.39 3.30
CA GLN A 86 -24.71 11.12 3.29
C GLN A 86 -24.57 12.50 2.64
N THR A 87 -23.45 13.19 2.87
CA THR A 87 -23.22 14.55 2.39
C THR A 87 -22.83 14.60 0.91
N LYS A 88 -21.94 13.71 0.46
CA LYS A 88 -21.40 13.71 -0.91
C LYS A 88 -22.24 12.93 -1.90
N GLY A 89 -22.93 11.88 -1.45
CA GLY A 89 -23.62 10.94 -2.33
C GLY A 89 -22.66 10.10 -3.19
N GLN A 90 -23.20 9.10 -3.88
CA GLN A 90 -22.41 8.11 -4.62
C GLN A 90 -21.79 8.62 -5.92
N SER A 91 -22.23 9.75 -6.45
CA SER A 91 -21.73 10.32 -7.72
C SER A 91 -20.61 11.35 -7.56
N SER A 92 -20.20 11.66 -6.33
CA SER A 92 -19.17 12.65 -6.07
C SER A 92 -17.76 12.12 -6.41
N THR A 93 -16.93 12.95 -7.04
CA THR A 93 -15.50 12.67 -7.26
C THR A 93 -14.63 13.13 -6.08
N ALA A 94 -15.23 13.73 -5.06
CA ALA A 94 -14.50 14.18 -3.87
C ALA A 94 -13.95 12.99 -3.08
N THR A 95 -12.80 13.16 -2.45
CA THR A 95 -12.10 12.13 -1.68
C THR A 95 -11.89 12.56 -0.23
N LEU A 96 -12.11 11.64 0.69
CA LEU A 96 -11.73 11.77 2.09
C LEU A 96 -10.48 10.93 2.39
N ASN A 97 -9.40 11.59 2.77
CA ASN A 97 -8.25 10.92 3.37
C ASN A 97 -8.42 10.89 4.89
N TYR A 98 -8.32 9.71 5.48
CA TYR A 98 -8.44 9.53 6.92
C TYR A 98 -7.20 8.81 7.45
N LEU A 99 -6.39 9.49 8.26
CA LEU A 99 -5.22 8.93 8.92
C LEU A 99 -5.54 8.71 10.38
N SER A 100 -5.41 7.49 10.85
CA SER A 100 -5.61 7.19 12.26
C SER A 100 -4.44 6.42 12.85
N ILE A 101 -4.01 6.86 14.01
CA ILE A 101 -2.89 6.29 14.75
C ILE A 101 -3.41 5.52 15.95
N GLU A 102 -2.99 4.25 16.07
CA GLU A 102 -3.36 3.39 17.19
C GLU A 102 -2.18 2.50 17.55
N GLU A 103 -1.89 2.36 18.83
CA GLU A 103 -0.78 1.52 19.28
C GLU A 103 -1.11 0.02 19.16
N ALA A 104 -2.36 -0.35 19.36
CA ALA A 104 -2.85 -1.73 19.33
C ALA A 104 -4.21 -1.81 18.63
N LEU A 105 -4.19 -2.15 17.35
CA LEU A 105 -5.40 -2.29 16.54
C LEU A 105 -6.25 -3.49 16.99
N PRO A 106 -7.57 -3.33 17.11
CA PRO A 106 -8.47 -4.42 17.46
C PRO A 106 -8.60 -5.43 16.31
N SER A 107 -8.98 -6.66 16.65
CA SER A 107 -9.32 -7.69 15.68
C SER A 107 -10.64 -7.40 14.97
N LYS A 108 -10.88 -8.07 13.83
CA LYS A 108 -12.19 -8.01 13.14
C LYS A 108 -13.34 -8.39 14.04
N GLN A 109 -13.16 -9.43 14.85
CA GLN A 109 -14.19 -9.93 15.77
C GLN A 109 -14.55 -8.90 16.85
N GLU A 110 -13.55 -8.22 17.38
CA GLU A 110 -13.77 -7.17 18.40
C GLU A 110 -14.48 -5.96 17.81
N ILE A 111 -14.10 -5.52 16.60
CA ILE A 111 -14.82 -4.43 15.90
C ILE A 111 -16.25 -4.85 15.57
N SER A 112 -16.45 -6.05 15.04
CA SER A 112 -17.80 -6.58 14.73
C SER A 112 -18.69 -6.59 15.96
N LYS A 113 -18.16 -7.05 17.10
CA LYS A 113 -18.88 -7.08 18.37
C LYS A 113 -19.30 -5.68 18.85
N VAL A 114 -18.44 -4.67 18.65
CA VAL A 114 -18.78 -3.27 18.98
C VAL A 114 -19.89 -2.76 18.07
N LEU A 115 -19.81 -3.05 16.76
CA LEU A 115 -20.80 -2.62 15.77
C LEU A 115 -22.22 -3.20 16.03
N GLU A 116 -22.33 -4.36 16.70
CA GLU A 116 -23.63 -4.91 17.11
C GLU A 116 -24.43 -3.93 18.01
N SER A 117 -23.74 -3.05 18.73
CA SER A 117 -24.36 -2.03 19.57
C SER A 117 -24.76 -0.75 18.81
N PHE A 118 -24.39 -0.63 17.53
CA PHE A 118 -24.63 0.57 16.71
C PHE A 118 -25.21 0.19 15.33
N PRO A 119 -26.52 -0.14 15.26
CA PRO A 119 -27.16 -0.59 14.01
C PRO A 119 -27.02 0.39 12.85
N GLU A 120 -26.99 1.70 13.12
CA GLU A 120 -26.82 2.77 12.13
C GLU A 120 -25.44 2.80 11.47
N LEU A 121 -24.43 2.16 12.07
CA LEU A 121 -23.08 2.04 11.54
C LEU A 121 -22.81 0.69 10.86
N GLN A 122 -23.74 -0.24 10.90
CA GLN A 122 -23.50 -1.63 10.52
C GLN A 122 -23.12 -1.77 9.05
N GLU A 123 -23.83 -1.11 8.13
CA GLU A 123 -23.53 -1.17 6.69
C GLU A 123 -22.11 -0.69 6.38
N ILE A 124 -21.70 0.45 6.91
CA ILE A 124 -20.35 1.00 6.73
C ILE A 124 -19.31 0.14 7.43
N GLY A 125 -19.64 -0.36 8.61
CA GLY A 125 -18.78 -1.24 9.39
C GLY A 125 -18.50 -2.56 8.69
N GLU A 126 -19.52 -3.23 8.14
CA GLU A 126 -19.37 -4.46 7.36
C GLU A 126 -18.55 -4.22 6.09
N TYR A 127 -18.82 -3.12 5.39
CA TYR A 127 -18.02 -2.74 4.22
C TYR A 127 -16.54 -2.52 4.58
N PHE A 128 -16.27 -1.79 5.67
CA PHE A 128 -14.91 -1.63 6.18
C PHE A 128 -14.28 -2.98 6.56
N LEU A 129 -14.97 -3.83 7.32
CA LEU A 129 -14.47 -5.12 7.78
C LEU A 129 -14.12 -6.07 6.63
N SER A 130 -14.78 -5.93 5.47
CA SER A 130 -14.43 -6.70 4.28
C SER A 130 -13.03 -6.34 3.72
N HIS A 131 -12.54 -5.14 4.02
CA HIS A 131 -11.24 -4.62 3.57
C HIS A 131 -10.18 -4.58 4.68
N TYR A 132 -10.62 -4.60 5.95
CA TYR A 132 -9.74 -4.51 7.10
C TYR A 132 -9.06 -5.84 7.41
N SER A 133 -7.77 -5.79 7.67
CA SER A 133 -7.01 -6.89 8.24
C SER A 133 -5.74 -6.36 8.89
N PRO A 134 -5.59 -6.43 10.21
CA PRO A 134 -4.37 -6.00 10.90
C PRO A 134 -3.26 -7.04 10.73
N ILE A 135 -2.81 -7.26 9.49
CA ILE A 135 -1.87 -8.33 9.15
C ILE A 135 -0.42 -7.93 9.43
N HIS A 136 -0.11 -6.66 9.36
CA HIS A 136 1.26 -6.17 9.57
C HIS A 136 1.26 -4.89 10.40
N ASN A 137 2.38 -4.63 11.06
CA ASN A 137 2.67 -3.44 11.85
C ASN A 137 2.99 -2.23 10.95
N ASP A 138 3.02 -1.02 11.54
CA ASP A 138 3.27 0.27 10.90
C ASP A 138 2.09 0.72 10.01
N MET A 139 2.31 1.30 8.83
CA MET A 139 1.26 1.91 8.01
C MET A 139 0.53 0.88 7.15
N GLN A 140 -0.80 0.96 7.16
CA GLN A 140 -1.67 0.16 6.31
C GLN A 140 -2.66 1.07 5.57
N ARG A 141 -2.51 1.19 4.25
CA ARG A 141 -3.47 1.87 3.39
C ARG A 141 -4.62 0.93 3.04
N ILE A 142 -5.86 1.37 3.27
CA ILE A 142 -7.10 0.68 2.95
C ILE A 142 -7.94 1.59 2.06
N GLU A 143 -8.16 1.15 0.82
CA GLU A 143 -9.01 1.85 -0.13
C GLU A 143 -10.46 1.40 0.01
N LEU A 144 -11.36 2.35 0.21
CA LEU A 144 -12.81 2.14 0.30
C LEU A 144 -13.51 2.85 -0.87
N PRO A 145 -13.40 2.31 -2.11
CA PRO A 145 -13.79 3.01 -3.33
C PRO A 145 -15.29 3.34 -3.38
N GLY A 146 -16.15 2.48 -2.83
CA GLY A 146 -17.59 2.76 -2.75
C GLY A 146 -17.96 3.98 -1.90
N LEU A 147 -17.04 4.46 -1.05
CA LEU A 147 -17.20 5.65 -0.22
C LEU A 147 -16.28 6.80 -0.67
N ASN A 148 -15.39 6.60 -1.62
CA ASN A 148 -14.28 7.52 -1.95
C ASN A 148 -13.44 7.90 -0.73
N ILE A 149 -13.15 6.92 0.14
CA ILE A 149 -12.34 7.10 1.35
C ILE A 149 -11.02 6.34 1.21
N ARG A 150 -9.91 7.01 1.49
CA ARG A 150 -8.59 6.42 1.70
C ARG A 150 -8.26 6.46 3.17
N LEU A 151 -8.35 5.30 3.80
CA LEU A 151 -8.00 5.13 5.21
C LEU A 151 -6.54 4.68 5.33
N THR A 152 -5.76 5.39 6.12
CA THR A 152 -4.41 4.96 6.52
C THR A 152 -4.40 4.70 8.02
N LEU A 153 -4.32 3.43 8.40
CA LEU A 153 -4.13 3.03 9.79
C LEU A 153 -2.63 2.92 10.07
N ILE A 154 -2.18 3.52 11.17
CA ILE A 154 -0.77 3.51 11.58
C ILE A 154 -0.68 2.86 12.95
N GLN A 155 -0.19 1.62 12.96
CA GLN A 155 -0.01 0.88 14.21
C GLN A 155 1.35 1.21 14.80
N ASN A 156 1.39 2.23 15.64
CA ASN A 156 2.59 2.65 16.36
C ASN A 156 2.20 3.55 17.55
N ASN A 157 3.17 3.87 18.42
CA ASN A 157 2.94 4.96 19.35
C ASN A 157 2.80 6.30 18.61
N ALA A 158 2.03 7.22 19.18
CA ALA A 158 1.65 8.46 18.51
C ALA A 158 2.86 9.32 18.07
N GLU A 159 3.91 9.39 18.89
CA GLU A 159 5.08 10.24 18.59
C GLU A 159 5.87 9.69 17.40
N LEU A 160 6.19 8.41 17.37
CA LEU A 160 6.88 7.76 16.24
C LEU A 160 6.03 7.78 14.97
N ALA A 161 4.73 7.53 15.09
CA ALA A 161 3.82 7.58 13.95
C ALA A 161 3.80 8.97 13.31
N LEU A 162 3.64 10.03 14.11
CA LEU A 162 3.66 11.41 13.62
C LEU A 162 5.01 11.81 13.02
N GLN A 163 6.13 11.36 13.64
CA GLN A 163 7.47 11.57 13.08
C GLN A 163 7.64 10.89 11.71
N ASN A 164 7.12 9.67 11.55
CA ASN A 164 7.17 8.91 10.30
C ASN A 164 6.31 9.52 9.17
N LEU A 165 5.39 10.43 9.49
CA LEU A 165 4.60 11.19 8.51
C LEU A 165 5.30 12.48 8.05
N LEU A 166 6.27 13.01 8.81
CA LEU A 166 6.96 14.25 8.44
C LEU A 166 7.74 14.11 7.12
N GLY A 167 7.85 15.21 6.40
CA GLY A 167 8.50 15.27 5.10
C GLY A 167 7.49 15.32 3.96
N PHE A 168 6.90 14.22 3.63
CA PHE A 168 5.94 14.14 2.50
C PHE A 168 4.50 14.51 2.88
N SER A 169 4.14 14.42 4.17
CA SER A 169 2.78 14.71 4.65
C SER A 169 2.68 16.02 5.44
N ASN A 170 3.68 16.87 5.36
CA ASN A 170 3.64 18.18 6.01
C ASN A 170 2.52 19.05 5.44
N ASN A 171 1.80 19.77 6.32
CA ASN A 171 0.75 20.73 5.98
C ASN A 171 -0.45 20.10 5.22
N LEU A 172 -0.74 18.82 5.40
CA LEU A 172 -1.81 18.14 4.69
C LEU A 172 -3.08 17.91 5.52
N ILE A 173 -3.00 17.88 6.86
CA ILE A 173 -4.13 17.51 7.71
C ILE A 173 -5.00 18.72 7.98
N ASP A 174 -6.26 18.64 7.58
CA ASP A 174 -7.24 19.73 7.63
C ASP A 174 -8.08 19.72 8.91
N ALA A 175 -8.29 18.55 9.50
CA ALA A 175 -9.05 18.41 10.74
C ALA A 175 -8.40 17.35 11.63
N TRP A 176 -8.30 17.62 12.92
CA TRP A 176 -7.76 16.69 13.88
C TRP A 176 -8.82 16.21 14.86
N TYR A 177 -8.87 14.90 15.07
CA TYR A 177 -9.56 14.26 16.17
C TYR A 177 -8.51 13.88 17.21
N LEU A 178 -8.42 14.67 18.27
CA LEU A 178 -7.48 14.43 19.34
C LEU A 178 -8.19 13.61 20.41
N ASP A 179 -8.28 12.31 20.12
CA ASP A 179 -8.90 11.29 20.96
C ASP A 179 -7.85 10.47 21.70
N GLY A 180 -8.30 9.52 22.50
CA GLY A 180 -7.48 8.63 23.30
C GLY A 180 -7.82 8.70 24.78
N PHE A 181 -7.07 8.00 25.60
CA PHE A 181 -7.31 7.94 27.04
C PHE A 181 -7.05 9.27 27.75
N ASN A 182 -7.70 9.44 28.89
CA ASN A 182 -7.63 10.66 29.69
C ASN A 182 -6.15 11.11 29.88
N PRO A 183 -5.85 12.43 29.74
CA PRO A 183 -4.49 12.97 29.91
C PRO A 183 -3.81 12.64 31.22
N SER A 184 -4.58 12.39 32.30
CA SER A 184 -4.03 11.92 33.58
C SER A 184 -3.58 10.46 33.58
N LYS A 185 -4.06 9.65 32.62
CA LYS A 185 -3.77 8.22 32.47
C LYS A 185 -2.75 7.95 31.37
N ASN A 186 -2.72 8.79 30.33
CA ASN A 186 -1.77 8.71 29.21
C ASN A 186 -1.18 10.09 28.91
N GLN A 187 -0.24 10.55 29.74
CA GLN A 187 0.39 11.86 29.57
C GLN A 187 1.27 11.96 28.31
N ALA A 188 1.89 10.85 27.89
CA ALA A 188 2.79 10.82 26.74
C ALA A 188 2.08 11.31 25.47
N MET A 189 0.84 10.90 25.24
CA MET A 189 0.04 11.26 24.06
C MET A 189 -0.31 12.76 23.98
N TRP A 190 -0.22 13.49 25.11
CA TRP A 190 -0.54 14.91 25.21
C TRP A 190 0.70 15.80 25.41
N SER A 191 1.88 15.26 25.08
CA SER A 191 3.16 15.94 25.23
C SER A 191 3.29 17.17 24.31
N SER A 192 4.24 18.05 24.68
CA SER A 192 4.61 19.21 23.85
C SER A 192 5.19 18.76 22.48
N SER A 193 5.93 17.65 22.45
CA SER A 193 6.49 17.05 21.24
C SER A 193 5.38 16.64 20.26
N ILE A 194 4.40 15.85 20.72
CA ILE A 194 3.25 15.45 19.89
C ILE A 194 2.48 16.69 19.38
N THR A 195 2.25 17.69 20.24
CA THR A 195 1.58 18.92 19.79
C THR A 195 2.37 19.61 18.66
N GLN A 196 3.70 19.69 18.76
CA GLN A 196 4.54 20.27 17.71
C GLN A 196 4.44 19.47 16.39
N LEU A 197 4.46 18.14 16.46
CA LEU A 197 4.30 17.27 15.27
C LEU A 197 2.93 17.46 14.60
N ILE A 198 1.86 17.51 15.39
CA ILE A 198 0.50 17.82 14.88
C ILE A 198 0.50 19.13 14.12
N VAL A 199 1.12 20.17 14.69
CA VAL A 199 1.20 21.50 14.08
C VAL A 199 1.98 21.50 12.75
N LEU A 200 3.05 20.72 12.64
CA LEU A 200 3.84 20.58 11.40
C LEU A 200 3.07 19.83 10.30
N LEU A 201 2.20 18.92 10.67
CA LEU A 201 1.36 18.15 9.75
C LEU A 201 0.07 18.88 9.37
N SER A 202 -0.33 19.90 10.14
CA SER A 202 -1.56 20.67 9.94
C SER A 202 -1.52 21.59 8.73
N SER A 203 -2.57 21.59 7.92
CA SER A 203 -2.78 22.57 6.84
C SER A 203 -2.99 24.00 7.40
N SER A 204 -2.98 25.01 6.55
CA SER A 204 -3.13 26.43 6.94
C SER A 204 -4.50 26.76 7.55
N GLU A 205 -5.51 25.92 7.31
CA GLU A 205 -6.87 26.07 7.81
C GLU A 205 -7.28 24.99 8.82
N ALA A 206 -6.28 24.26 9.35
CA ALA A 206 -6.53 23.11 10.21
C ALA A 206 -7.28 23.48 11.49
N THR A 207 -8.19 22.61 11.86
CA THR A 207 -8.97 22.68 13.10
C THR A 207 -8.76 21.44 13.94
N PHE A 208 -9.11 21.50 15.22
CA PHE A 208 -9.17 20.29 16.04
C PHE A 208 -10.35 20.29 17.03
N GLY A 209 -10.81 19.09 17.36
CA GLY A 209 -11.69 18.82 18.49
C GLY A 209 -11.05 17.82 19.45
N THR A 210 -11.32 17.98 20.76
CA THR A 210 -10.92 17.00 21.77
C THR A 210 -11.85 17.05 22.98
N PHE A 211 -12.07 15.89 23.59
CA PHE A 211 -12.91 15.75 24.77
C PHE A 211 -12.30 16.37 26.04
N THR A 212 -10.97 16.61 26.05
CA THR A 212 -10.29 17.14 27.24
C THR A 212 -10.36 18.66 27.34
N SER A 213 -10.34 19.17 28.57
CA SER A 213 -10.20 20.60 28.86
C SER A 213 -8.96 20.91 29.70
N ALA A 214 -7.96 20.00 29.72
CA ALA A 214 -6.76 20.13 30.52
C ALA A 214 -5.96 21.39 30.14
N GLY A 215 -5.58 22.17 31.15
CA GLY A 215 -4.92 23.48 30.94
C GLY A 215 -3.57 23.38 30.23
N PHE A 216 -2.80 22.30 30.46
CA PHE A 216 -1.52 22.11 29.79
C PHE A 216 -1.69 21.79 28.29
N VAL A 217 -2.74 21.06 27.91
CA VAL A 217 -3.08 20.79 26.50
C VAL A 217 -3.41 22.11 25.80
N LYS A 218 -4.26 22.95 26.41
CA LYS A 218 -4.55 24.30 25.90
C LYS A 218 -3.26 25.10 25.70
N ARG A 219 -2.39 25.15 26.72
CA ARG A 219 -1.12 25.91 26.65
C ARG A 219 -0.20 25.41 25.55
N ASN A 220 -0.08 24.08 25.36
CA ASN A 220 0.76 23.49 24.32
C ASN A 220 0.29 23.93 22.93
N PHE A 221 -0.99 23.75 22.60
CA PHE A 221 -1.53 24.15 21.29
C PHE A 221 -1.44 25.66 21.05
N THR A 222 -1.71 26.47 22.08
CA THR A 222 -1.56 27.94 21.96
C THR A 222 -0.11 28.33 21.72
N LYS A 223 0.86 27.70 22.40
CA LYS A 223 2.29 27.94 22.21
C LYS A 223 2.74 27.67 20.77
N PHE A 224 2.19 26.65 20.11
CA PHE A 224 2.58 26.25 18.77
C PHE A 224 1.71 26.83 17.65
N GLY A 225 0.84 27.80 17.96
CA GLY A 225 0.16 28.59 16.95
C GLY A 225 -1.29 28.18 16.64
N TYR A 226 -1.97 27.56 17.59
CA TYR A 226 -3.43 27.41 17.53
C TYR A 226 -4.14 28.45 18.38
N SER A 227 -5.22 29.02 17.88
CA SER A 227 -6.23 29.70 18.71
C SER A 227 -7.10 28.64 19.37
N VAL A 228 -7.06 28.53 20.71
CA VAL A 228 -7.73 27.46 21.46
C VAL A 228 -8.81 28.01 22.36
N THR A 229 -10.04 27.55 22.13
CA THR A 229 -11.22 27.96 22.89
C THR A 229 -11.70 26.82 23.78
N LYS A 230 -12.08 27.17 25.01
CA LYS A 230 -12.72 26.25 25.95
C LYS A 230 -14.24 26.44 25.80
N VAL A 231 -14.91 25.39 25.39
CA VAL A 231 -16.37 25.38 25.16
C VAL A 231 -17.06 24.38 26.06
N LYS A 232 -18.41 24.38 26.08
CA LYS A 232 -19.22 23.39 26.82
C LYS A 232 -18.85 21.98 26.39
N GLY A 233 -18.64 21.08 27.34
CA GLY A 233 -18.38 19.65 27.08
C GLY A 233 -19.65 18.85 26.87
N PHE A 234 -19.48 17.60 26.44
CA PHE A 234 -20.59 16.65 26.24
C PHE A 234 -20.96 15.94 27.56
N GLY A 235 -22.23 15.61 27.72
CA GLY A 235 -22.74 14.86 28.85
C GLY A 235 -22.39 15.49 30.21
N LYS A 236 -21.69 14.74 31.05
CA LYS A 236 -21.23 15.17 32.40
C LYS A 236 -19.98 16.01 32.38
N LYS A 237 -19.26 16.10 31.24
CA LYS A 237 -18.03 16.88 31.09
C LYS A 237 -18.36 18.37 30.99
N ARG A 238 -17.87 19.19 31.93
CA ARG A 238 -18.16 20.64 31.95
C ARG A 238 -17.63 21.37 30.71
N HIS A 239 -16.47 20.98 30.22
CA HIS A 239 -15.79 21.67 29.13
C HIS A 239 -14.99 20.69 28.28
N LYS A 240 -14.78 21.10 27.02
CA LYS A 240 -13.87 20.50 26.03
C LYS A 240 -13.06 21.61 25.37
N LEU A 241 -11.99 21.27 24.61
CA LEU A 241 -11.22 22.21 23.82
C LEU A 241 -11.50 22.02 22.34
N ILE A 242 -11.58 23.15 21.66
CA ILE A 242 -11.57 23.26 20.20
C ILE A 242 -10.48 24.23 19.79
N GLY A 243 -9.92 24.04 18.60
CA GLY A 243 -8.87 24.95 18.13
C GLY A 243 -8.88 25.11 16.61
N LYS A 244 -8.38 26.28 16.18
CA LYS A 244 -8.09 26.59 14.79
C LYS A 244 -6.66 27.09 14.70
N ILE A 245 -5.91 26.62 13.70
CA ILE A 245 -4.53 27.08 13.46
C ILE A 245 -4.55 28.59 13.09
N LEU A 246 -3.58 29.34 13.60
CA LEU A 246 -3.42 30.74 13.23
C LEU A 246 -2.80 30.86 11.83
N PRO A 247 -3.20 31.87 11.03
CA PRO A 247 -2.68 32.04 9.68
C PRO A 247 -1.15 32.03 9.63
N ARG A 248 -0.58 31.30 8.69
CA ARG A 248 0.87 31.23 8.42
C ARG A 248 1.12 31.72 7.00
N ASN A 249 1.97 32.75 6.86
CA ASN A 249 2.16 33.51 5.62
C ASN A 249 2.70 32.75 4.40
N HIS A 250 3.01 31.43 4.49
CA HIS A 250 3.72 30.73 3.42
C HIS A 250 3.17 29.32 3.08
N LEU A 251 2.00 28.93 3.59
CA LEU A 251 1.52 27.55 3.46
C LEU A 251 0.07 27.50 2.95
N GLN A 252 -0.16 27.92 1.72
CA GLN A 252 -1.44 27.65 1.06
C GLN A 252 -1.41 26.25 0.45
N LYS A 253 -2.42 25.42 0.76
CA LYS A 253 -2.70 24.20 0.01
C LYS A 253 -3.02 24.66 -1.42
N PRO A 254 -2.35 24.17 -2.47
CA PRO A 254 -2.71 24.57 -3.83
C PRO A 254 -4.17 24.26 -4.07
N SER A 255 -4.97 25.25 -4.48
CA SER A 255 -6.34 25.02 -4.91
C SER A 255 -6.30 24.14 -6.17
N SER A 256 -6.87 22.95 -6.11
CA SER A 256 -6.98 22.06 -7.26
C SER A 256 -8.36 22.20 -7.90
N ASP A 257 -8.68 23.39 -8.42
CA ASP A 257 -9.92 23.58 -9.19
C ASP A 257 -9.87 22.91 -10.57
N LYS A 258 -8.70 22.42 -10.98
CA LYS A 258 -8.49 21.77 -12.27
C LYS A 258 -8.00 20.35 -12.09
N GLN A 259 -8.68 19.42 -12.73
CA GLN A 259 -8.28 18.01 -12.80
C GLN A 259 -6.89 17.90 -13.44
N SER A 260 -5.91 17.34 -12.72
CA SER A 260 -4.56 17.16 -13.24
C SER A 260 -4.52 16.11 -14.35
N LYS A 261 -3.76 16.38 -15.40
CA LYS A 261 -3.49 15.44 -16.48
C LYS A 261 -2.05 14.97 -16.45
N ILE A 262 -1.84 13.65 -16.39
CA ILE A 262 -0.50 13.06 -16.32
C ILE A 262 -0.23 12.13 -17.50
N ALA A 263 1.05 11.96 -17.85
CA ALA A 263 1.52 10.95 -18.78
C ALA A 263 2.27 9.83 -18.06
N ILE A 264 2.04 8.59 -18.46
CA ILE A 264 2.75 7.41 -17.96
C ILE A 264 3.43 6.71 -19.14
N ILE A 265 4.74 6.48 -19.03
CA ILE A 265 5.55 5.84 -20.06
C ILE A 265 5.74 4.37 -19.69
N GLY A 266 5.06 3.50 -20.42
CA GLY A 266 5.03 2.04 -20.23
C GLY A 266 3.72 1.57 -19.57
N SER A 267 3.09 0.58 -20.18
CA SER A 267 1.82 -0.04 -19.74
C SER A 267 2.02 -1.38 -19.02
N GLY A 268 3.26 -1.73 -18.66
CA GLY A 268 3.57 -2.88 -17.81
C GLY A 268 3.00 -2.71 -16.40
N ILE A 269 3.21 -3.68 -15.51
CA ILE A 269 2.57 -3.68 -14.17
C ILE A 269 2.85 -2.39 -13.37
N ALA A 270 4.04 -1.80 -13.49
CA ALA A 270 4.37 -0.55 -12.81
C ALA A 270 3.49 0.61 -13.32
N GLY A 271 3.40 0.77 -14.65
CA GLY A 271 2.58 1.82 -15.26
C GLY A 271 1.09 1.59 -15.08
N SER A 272 0.61 0.36 -15.24
CA SER A 272 -0.81 0.03 -15.06
C SER A 272 -1.29 0.27 -13.63
N CYS A 273 -0.49 -0.12 -12.61
CA CYS A 273 -0.81 0.17 -11.20
C CYS A 273 -0.77 1.68 -10.90
N THR A 274 0.18 2.41 -11.50
CA THR A 274 0.26 3.86 -11.33
C THR A 274 -0.93 4.55 -12.01
N ALA A 275 -1.33 4.12 -13.20
CA ALA A 275 -2.50 4.66 -13.90
C ALA A 275 -3.79 4.43 -13.09
N PHE A 276 -3.98 3.20 -12.60
CA PHE A 276 -5.11 2.86 -11.75
C PHE A 276 -5.16 3.74 -10.48
N ALA A 277 -4.03 3.89 -9.78
CA ALA A 277 -3.94 4.75 -8.61
C ALA A 277 -4.22 6.22 -8.96
N ALA A 278 -3.63 6.74 -10.04
CA ALA A 278 -3.79 8.13 -10.46
C ALA A 278 -5.26 8.47 -10.78
N VAL A 279 -5.99 7.59 -11.43
CA VAL A 279 -7.43 7.78 -11.67
C VAL A 279 -8.21 7.78 -10.36
N ASN A 280 -7.89 6.90 -9.41
CA ASN A 280 -8.49 6.92 -8.09
C ASN A 280 -8.17 8.22 -7.31
N HIS A 281 -7.09 8.94 -7.69
CA HIS A 281 -6.77 10.28 -7.22
C HIS A 281 -7.39 11.40 -8.07
N GLY A 282 -8.33 11.08 -8.97
CA GLY A 282 -9.06 12.05 -9.77
C GLY A 282 -8.29 12.61 -10.98
N MET A 283 -7.17 12.01 -11.38
CA MET A 283 -6.36 12.47 -12.50
C MET A 283 -6.85 11.90 -13.83
N LEU A 284 -6.59 12.63 -14.92
CA LEU A 284 -6.66 12.12 -16.29
C LEU A 284 -5.30 11.53 -16.67
N VAL A 285 -5.31 10.37 -17.30
CA VAL A 285 -4.08 9.61 -17.56
C VAL A 285 -3.95 9.24 -19.03
N ASP A 286 -2.87 9.67 -19.68
CA ASP A 286 -2.43 9.17 -20.98
C ASP A 286 -1.27 8.16 -20.75
N VAL A 287 -1.45 6.90 -21.18
CA VAL A 287 -0.44 5.85 -21.08
C VAL A 287 0.18 5.61 -22.44
N TYR A 288 1.50 5.67 -22.54
CA TYR A 288 2.25 5.47 -23.78
C TYR A 288 3.05 4.17 -23.71
N GLU A 289 2.82 3.28 -24.68
CA GLU A 289 3.48 1.99 -24.77
C GLU A 289 4.28 1.90 -26.08
N TYR A 290 5.53 1.41 -26.01
CA TYR A 290 6.40 1.28 -27.18
C TYR A 290 5.95 0.18 -28.14
N GLY A 291 5.30 -0.85 -27.64
CA GLY A 291 4.81 -1.95 -28.45
C GLY A 291 3.40 -1.74 -28.98
N LYS A 292 2.94 -2.66 -29.82
CA LYS A 292 1.61 -2.63 -30.45
C LYS A 292 0.47 -2.98 -29.51
N GLU A 293 0.81 -3.59 -28.36
CA GLU A 293 -0.16 -4.02 -27.35
C GLU A 293 0.29 -3.58 -25.96
N SER A 294 -0.66 -3.40 -25.06
CA SER A 294 -0.38 -3.08 -23.67
C SER A 294 0.37 -4.22 -22.97
N ALA A 295 1.32 -3.83 -22.10
CA ALA A 295 2.10 -4.75 -21.29
C ALA A 295 2.93 -5.78 -22.08
N CYS A 296 3.44 -5.40 -23.25
CA CYS A 296 4.22 -6.26 -24.13
C CYS A 296 5.64 -6.58 -23.64
N GLY A 297 6.14 -5.90 -22.58
CA GLY A 297 7.46 -6.13 -21.97
C GLY A 297 7.49 -7.31 -20.99
N THR A 298 8.12 -7.14 -19.83
CA THR A 298 8.22 -8.16 -18.77
C THR A 298 6.87 -8.65 -18.27
N SER A 299 5.85 -7.82 -18.35
CA SER A 299 4.46 -8.13 -17.94
C SER A 299 3.67 -8.96 -18.97
N SER A 300 4.30 -9.43 -20.06
CA SER A 300 3.66 -10.33 -21.04
C SER A 300 3.94 -11.82 -20.77
N ASN A 301 4.49 -12.18 -19.62
CA ASN A 301 4.60 -13.59 -19.23
C ASN A 301 3.20 -14.23 -19.19
N PRO A 302 3.05 -15.50 -19.61
CA PRO A 302 1.75 -16.17 -19.60
C PRO A 302 1.11 -16.23 -18.23
N VAL A 303 1.93 -16.43 -17.20
CA VAL A 303 1.51 -16.56 -15.80
C VAL A 303 2.64 -16.14 -14.86
N ALA A 304 2.28 -15.65 -13.69
CA ALA A 304 3.23 -15.32 -12.63
C ALA A 304 2.68 -15.68 -11.25
N ALA A 305 3.56 -16.04 -10.33
CA ALA A 305 3.22 -16.17 -8.93
C ALA A 305 3.55 -14.89 -8.16
N MET A 306 2.71 -14.52 -7.21
CA MET A 306 2.95 -13.39 -6.32
C MET A 306 3.64 -13.89 -5.04
N TYR A 307 4.97 -13.88 -5.04
CA TYR A 307 5.76 -14.39 -3.91
C TYR A 307 5.98 -13.36 -2.82
N PRO A 308 5.70 -13.70 -1.56
CA PRO A 308 6.19 -12.94 -0.42
C PRO A 308 7.66 -13.34 -0.14
N ARG A 309 8.53 -12.34 0.02
CA ARG A 309 9.85 -12.50 0.64
C ARG A 309 9.84 -11.85 2.00
N PHE A 310 8.99 -12.34 2.87
CA PHE A 310 8.85 -11.83 4.22
C PHE A 310 10.14 -11.96 5.02
N SER A 311 10.37 -11.00 5.89
CA SER A 311 11.46 -10.99 6.85
C SER A 311 10.95 -10.43 8.17
N SER A 312 11.36 -11.01 9.28
CA SER A 312 11.10 -10.53 10.63
C SER A 312 12.09 -9.45 11.09
N ASN A 313 13.00 -9.04 10.22
CA ASN A 313 13.99 -8.02 10.56
C ASN A 313 13.35 -6.63 10.72
N ASN A 314 13.89 -5.85 11.66
CA ASN A 314 13.49 -4.47 11.93
C ASN A 314 14.12 -3.53 10.88
N SER A 315 13.61 -3.56 9.64
CA SER A 315 14.15 -2.76 8.54
C SER A 315 13.07 -2.19 7.65
N SER A 316 13.36 -1.04 7.02
CA SER A 316 12.47 -0.43 6.00
C SER A 316 12.13 -1.40 4.88
N TYR A 317 13.08 -2.25 4.49
CA TYR A 317 12.86 -3.28 3.48
C TYR A 317 11.81 -4.32 3.90
N ALA A 318 11.89 -4.85 5.12
CA ALA A 318 10.94 -5.84 5.63
C ALA A 318 9.52 -5.26 5.68
N HIS A 319 9.38 -4.00 6.14
CA HIS A 319 8.10 -3.28 6.14
C HIS A 319 7.57 -3.03 4.73
N LEU A 320 8.41 -2.54 3.82
CA LEU A 320 8.03 -2.31 2.43
C LEU A 320 7.48 -3.59 1.78
N ILE A 321 8.17 -4.74 1.97
CA ILE A 321 7.73 -6.02 1.39
C ILE A 321 6.39 -6.46 1.98
N ALA A 322 6.22 -6.40 3.30
CA ALA A 322 4.97 -6.79 3.94
C ALA A 322 3.80 -5.88 3.51
N GLN A 323 3.97 -4.56 3.60
CA GLN A 323 2.95 -3.58 3.22
C GLN A 323 2.55 -3.73 1.75
N SER A 324 3.54 -3.82 0.85
CA SER A 324 3.29 -3.97 -0.60
C SER A 324 2.57 -5.27 -0.93
N TYR A 325 2.98 -6.37 -0.32
CA TYR A 325 2.38 -7.68 -0.58
C TYR A 325 0.89 -7.72 -0.21
N PHE A 326 0.55 -7.27 0.99
CA PHE A 326 -0.84 -7.28 1.43
C PHE A 326 -1.69 -6.21 0.73
N PHE A 327 -1.10 -5.09 0.35
CA PHE A 327 -1.78 -4.10 -0.48
C PHE A 327 -2.10 -4.69 -1.87
N ALA A 328 -1.13 -5.36 -2.50
CA ALA A 328 -1.31 -6.02 -3.79
C ALA A 328 -2.38 -7.12 -3.73
N ASP A 329 -2.35 -7.98 -2.71
CA ASP A 329 -3.35 -9.05 -2.51
C ASP A 329 -4.77 -8.48 -2.41
N ARG A 330 -4.96 -7.41 -1.64
CA ARG A 330 -6.26 -6.72 -1.54
C ARG A 330 -6.71 -6.09 -2.87
N LEU A 331 -5.81 -5.39 -3.56
CA LEU A 331 -6.15 -4.78 -4.84
C LEU A 331 -6.53 -5.83 -5.88
N TYR A 332 -5.69 -6.86 -6.06
CA TYR A 332 -5.89 -7.86 -7.09
C TYR A 332 -7.09 -8.79 -6.81
N SER A 333 -7.50 -8.93 -5.56
CA SER A 333 -8.71 -9.69 -5.21
C SER A 333 -9.98 -9.15 -5.87
N LYS A 334 -9.97 -7.89 -6.34
CA LYS A 334 -11.04 -7.29 -7.14
C LYS A 334 -11.07 -7.82 -8.59
N PHE A 335 -9.97 -8.41 -9.08
CA PHE A 335 -9.76 -8.90 -10.45
C PHE A 335 -9.70 -10.42 -10.47
N GLN A 336 -10.80 -11.10 -10.10
CA GLN A 336 -10.86 -12.56 -9.87
C GLN A 336 -10.59 -13.39 -11.13
N LYS A 337 -10.79 -12.83 -12.33
CA LYS A 337 -10.46 -13.48 -13.61
C LYS A 337 -8.96 -13.53 -13.82
N GLU A 338 -8.28 -12.43 -13.51
CA GLU A 338 -6.86 -12.20 -13.77
C GLU A 338 -5.97 -12.62 -12.60
N TYR A 339 -6.52 -12.70 -11.37
CA TYR A 339 -5.80 -13.12 -10.16
C TYR A 339 -6.52 -14.26 -9.46
N LYS A 340 -5.78 -15.35 -9.22
CA LYS A 340 -6.25 -16.53 -8.50
C LYS A 340 -5.62 -16.54 -7.11
N ARG A 341 -6.42 -16.16 -6.12
CA ARG A 341 -6.01 -16.08 -4.71
C ARG A 341 -6.07 -17.47 -4.07
N THR A 342 -5.07 -18.29 -4.36
CA THR A 342 -4.96 -19.68 -3.89
C THR A 342 -4.10 -19.82 -2.63
N GLY A 343 -3.37 -18.78 -2.24
CA GLY A 343 -2.21 -18.89 -1.38
C GLY A 343 -1.00 -19.43 -2.15
N LEU A 344 0.10 -19.65 -1.43
CA LEU A 344 1.36 -20.19 -1.96
C LEU A 344 1.94 -21.21 -0.99
N LEU A 345 2.60 -22.22 -1.53
CA LEU A 345 3.26 -23.27 -0.77
C LEU A 345 4.78 -23.14 -0.92
N PHE A 346 5.48 -23.15 0.18
CA PHE A 346 6.94 -23.31 0.22
C PHE A 346 7.25 -24.75 0.63
N SER A 347 8.19 -25.38 -0.07
CA SER A 347 8.53 -26.80 0.07
C SER A 347 10.00 -27.04 -0.23
N HIS A 348 10.57 -28.18 0.22
CA HIS A 348 11.95 -28.59 -0.07
C HIS A 348 12.98 -27.51 0.29
N PHE A 349 13.06 -27.19 1.57
CA PHE A 349 13.93 -26.13 2.09
C PHE A 349 15.41 -26.55 2.08
N ASN A 350 16.28 -25.66 1.59
CA ASN A 350 17.69 -25.69 1.91
C ASN A 350 17.96 -25.08 3.31
N GLU A 351 19.18 -25.12 3.80
CA GLU A 351 19.54 -24.63 5.15
C GLU A 351 19.11 -23.18 5.40
N TYR A 352 19.25 -22.29 4.42
CA TYR A 352 18.82 -20.90 4.53
C TYR A 352 17.29 -20.80 4.62
N GLN A 353 16.59 -21.57 3.84
CA GLN A 353 15.12 -21.58 3.86
C GLN A 353 14.58 -22.26 5.12
N GLU A 354 15.29 -23.23 5.71
CA GLU A 354 14.91 -23.83 7.00
C GLU A 354 15.00 -22.81 8.14
N GLU A 355 16.03 -21.97 8.17
CA GLU A 355 16.13 -20.89 9.15
C GLU A 355 15.01 -19.85 8.95
N TRP A 356 14.71 -19.47 7.72
CA TRP A 356 13.58 -18.61 7.41
C TRP A 356 12.24 -19.23 7.86
N LEU A 357 12.03 -20.53 7.61
CA LEU A 357 10.84 -21.26 8.07
C LEU A 357 10.70 -21.23 9.60
N LYS A 358 11.81 -21.39 10.32
CA LYS A 358 11.82 -21.29 11.78
C LYS A 358 11.40 -19.91 12.25
N GLN A 359 11.96 -18.85 11.68
CA GLN A 359 11.59 -17.46 11.98
C GLN A 359 10.10 -17.20 11.72
N MET A 360 9.55 -17.67 10.61
CA MET A 360 8.12 -17.50 10.29
C MET A 360 7.20 -18.28 11.25
N LYS A 361 7.65 -19.44 11.76
CA LYS A 361 6.91 -20.20 12.78
C LYS A 361 6.90 -19.51 14.14
N GLU A 362 8.01 -18.89 14.52
CA GLU A 362 8.15 -18.16 15.80
C GLU A 362 7.23 -16.94 15.88
N LEU A 363 6.77 -16.41 14.73
CA LEU A 363 5.80 -15.30 14.69
C LEU A 363 4.39 -15.70 15.16
N ASP A 364 4.06 -16.99 15.21
CA ASP A 364 2.73 -17.55 15.55
C ASP A 364 1.53 -16.85 14.85
N ARG A 365 1.74 -16.43 13.61
CA ARG A 365 0.76 -15.71 12.78
C ARG A 365 -0.04 -16.69 11.92
N LYS A 366 -0.99 -17.39 12.54
CA LYS A 366 -1.88 -18.37 11.88
C LYS A 366 -2.83 -17.77 10.86
N ASP A 367 -3.03 -16.47 10.89
CA ASP A 367 -3.77 -15.69 9.90
C ASP A 367 -2.97 -15.45 8.59
N ILE A 368 -1.65 -15.66 8.63
CA ILE A 368 -0.75 -15.51 7.47
C ILE A 368 -0.15 -16.86 7.08
N PHE A 369 0.31 -17.65 8.06
CA PHE A 369 1.11 -18.85 7.84
C PHE A 369 0.44 -20.09 8.39
N GLN A 370 0.43 -21.15 7.59
CA GLN A 370 0.09 -22.50 8.02
C GLN A 370 1.30 -23.42 7.78
N THR A 371 1.83 -23.98 8.86
CA THR A 371 2.90 -24.99 8.74
C THR A 371 2.27 -26.35 8.47
N LEU A 372 2.85 -27.08 7.52
CA LEU A 372 2.41 -28.41 7.11
C LEU A 372 3.47 -29.44 7.44
N THR A 373 3.06 -30.53 8.07
CA THR A 373 3.90 -31.71 8.32
C THR A 373 4.18 -32.45 7.01
N LYS A 374 5.19 -33.32 7.03
CA LYS A 374 5.50 -34.20 5.89
C LYS A 374 4.31 -35.08 5.46
N THR A 375 3.53 -35.53 6.45
CA THR A 375 2.33 -36.37 6.20
C THR A 375 1.22 -35.56 5.50
N GLU A 376 0.95 -34.34 5.96
CA GLU A 376 -0.02 -33.44 5.32
C GLU A 376 0.42 -33.06 3.91
N MET A 377 1.69 -32.70 3.73
CA MET A 377 2.26 -32.37 2.42
C MET A 377 2.15 -33.52 1.43
N LYS A 378 2.42 -34.76 1.89
CA LYS A 378 2.27 -35.97 1.05
C LYS A 378 0.81 -36.21 0.69
N LYS A 379 -0.10 -36.05 1.64
CA LYS A 379 -1.54 -36.29 1.45
C LYS A 379 -2.18 -35.24 0.54
N GLU A 380 -1.88 -33.96 0.77
CA GLU A 380 -2.57 -32.84 0.09
C GLU A 380 -1.93 -32.46 -1.24
N PHE A 381 -0.59 -32.56 -1.34
CA PHE A 381 0.17 -32.02 -2.49
C PHE A 381 1.07 -33.07 -3.16
N ASN A 382 1.06 -34.30 -2.69
CA ASN A 382 1.96 -35.38 -3.13
C ASN A 382 3.47 -35.05 -3.02
N LEU A 383 3.85 -34.13 -2.11
CA LEU A 383 5.23 -33.71 -1.89
C LEU A 383 5.81 -34.34 -0.62
N ASP A 384 7.02 -34.92 -0.74
CA ASP A 384 7.71 -35.60 0.37
C ASP A 384 8.64 -34.67 1.14
N SER A 385 8.09 -33.58 1.69
CA SER A 385 8.81 -32.59 2.50
C SER A 385 7.87 -31.94 3.51
N LYS A 386 8.44 -31.17 4.45
CA LYS A 386 7.65 -30.20 5.24
C LYS A 386 7.24 -29.03 4.35
N GLY A 387 6.20 -28.29 4.73
CA GLY A 387 5.69 -27.15 4.00
C GLY A 387 5.37 -25.96 4.89
N LEU A 388 5.39 -24.76 4.28
CA LEU A 388 4.80 -23.55 4.79
C LEU A 388 3.85 -23.00 3.74
N LYS A 389 2.57 -22.90 4.08
CA LYS A 389 1.57 -22.25 3.24
C LYS A 389 1.40 -20.82 3.70
N VAL A 390 1.52 -19.87 2.76
CA VAL A 390 1.11 -18.48 2.95
C VAL A 390 -0.33 -18.38 2.45
N LEU A 391 -1.24 -17.92 3.32
CA LEU A 391 -2.69 -17.95 3.05
C LEU A 391 -3.13 -16.89 2.05
N GLN A 392 -2.40 -15.76 1.98
CA GLN A 392 -2.61 -14.70 1.01
C GLN A 392 -1.75 -14.93 -0.23
N GLY A 393 -2.11 -14.22 -1.33
CA GLY A 393 -1.37 -14.37 -2.57
C GLY A 393 -1.89 -15.51 -3.45
N GLY A 394 -1.10 -15.86 -4.45
CA GLY A 394 -1.48 -16.86 -5.44
C GLY A 394 -0.75 -16.67 -6.76
N TYR A 395 -1.46 -16.88 -7.87
CA TYR A 395 -0.92 -16.65 -9.22
C TYR A 395 -1.85 -15.75 -10.04
N LEU A 396 -1.30 -15.18 -11.10
CA LEU A 396 -2.01 -14.20 -11.92
C LEU A 396 -1.60 -14.31 -13.39
N PHE A 397 -2.46 -13.76 -14.24
CA PHE A 397 -2.25 -13.60 -15.67
C PHE A 397 -1.76 -12.18 -15.94
N PRO A 398 -0.44 -11.98 -16.09
CA PRO A 398 0.19 -10.67 -16.05
C PRO A 398 -0.38 -9.65 -17.02
N GLN A 399 -0.44 -9.98 -18.32
CA GLN A 399 -0.92 -9.07 -19.35
C GLN A 399 -2.39 -8.73 -19.18
N ALA A 400 -3.22 -9.74 -18.91
CA ALA A 400 -4.65 -9.55 -18.66
C ALA A 400 -4.91 -8.66 -17.44
N LEU A 401 -4.12 -8.83 -16.35
CA LEU A 401 -4.22 -7.98 -15.17
C LEU A 401 -3.84 -6.52 -15.48
N CYS A 402 -2.75 -6.29 -16.22
CA CYS A 402 -2.38 -4.93 -16.64
C CYS A 402 -3.49 -4.28 -17.47
N GLN A 403 -4.05 -5.02 -18.43
CA GLN A 403 -5.17 -4.55 -19.24
C GLN A 403 -6.42 -4.26 -18.42
N ALA A 404 -6.72 -5.10 -17.42
CA ALA A 404 -7.86 -4.89 -16.52
C ALA A 404 -7.69 -3.62 -15.65
N LEU A 405 -6.49 -3.36 -15.13
CA LEU A 405 -6.15 -2.15 -14.39
C LEU A 405 -6.25 -0.86 -15.23
N LEU A 406 -6.08 -0.98 -16.54
CA LEU A 406 -6.16 0.16 -17.47
C LEU A 406 -7.58 0.41 -18.03
N LYS A 407 -8.58 -0.37 -17.62
CA LYS A 407 -9.97 -0.23 -18.05
C LYS A 407 -10.70 0.85 -17.25
N ASP A 408 -10.39 2.10 -17.50
CA ASP A 408 -11.11 3.23 -16.94
C ASP A 408 -11.32 4.31 -18.01
N ALA A 409 -12.43 5.03 -17.94
CA ALA A 409 -12.76 6.07 -18.91
C ALA A 409 -11.77 7.26 -18.89
N ASN A 410 -11.09 7.47 -17.76
CA ASN A 410 -10.09 8.52 -17.58
C ASN A 410 -8.68 8.08 -18.00
N ILE A 411 -8.51 6.86 -18.53
CA ILE A 411 -7.24 6.34 -19.05
C ILE A 411 -7.32 6.23 -20.58
N GLN A 412 -6.41 6.92 -21.26
CA GLN A 412 -6.22 6.80 -22.70
C GLN A 412 -4.89 6.11 -22.99
N ILE A 413 -4.92 5.04 -23.79
CA ILE A 413 -3.71 4.26 -24.13
C ILE A 413 -3.28 4.58 -25.57
N TYR A 414 -1.99 4.82 -25.74
CA TYR A 414 -1.31 5.07 -27.03
C TYR A 414 -0.21 4.03 -27.21
N THR A 415 -0.38 3.14 -28.17
CA THR A 415 0.59 2.12 -28.56
C THR A 415 1.53 2.62 -29.67
N ASP A 416 2.60 1.88 -29.97
CA ASP A 416 3.64 2.24 -30.96
C ASP A 416 4.32 3.61 -30.69
N HIS A 417 4.47 3.98 -29.41
CA HIS A 417 5.09 5.23 -28.97
C HIS A 417 6.42 4.98 -28.24
N CYS A 418 7.53 5.07 -28.97
CA CYS A 418 8.87 4.93 -28.41
C CYS A 418 9.32 6.26 -27.79
N PHE A 419 9.26 6.34 -26.47
CA PHE A 419 9.61 7.54 -25.69
C PHE A 419 11.10 7.85 -25.77
N GLU A 420 11.46 9.11 -25.99
CA GLU A 420 12.83 9.61 -26.00
C GLU A 420 13.14 10.49 -24.79
N ASN A 421 12.41 11.58 -24.61
CA ASN A 421 12.63 12.52 -23.51
C ASN A 421 11.38 13.38 -23.18
N THR A 422 11.50 14.14 -22.11
CA THR A 422 10.56 15.20 -21.74
C THR A 422 11.20 16.57 -21.89
N TYR A 423 10.39 17.58 -22.15
CA TYR A 423 10.85 18.99 -22.14
C TYR A 423 9.79 19.90 -21.48
N ASP A 424 10.28 21.00 -20.91
CA ASP A 424 9.38 22.01 -20.32
C ASP A 424 8.72 22.84 -21.42
N ASN A 425 7.43 23.05 -21.27
CA ASN A 425 6.63 23.85 -22.18
C ASN A 425 5.66 24.73 -21.36
N ASN A 426 6.10 25.92 -20.98
CA ASN A 426 5.32 26.90 -20.21
C ASN A 426 4.77 26.33 -18.88
N SER A 427 5.66 25.78 -18.05
CA SER A 427 5.35 25.16 -16.75
C SER A 427 4.53 23.87 -16.83
N LYS A 428 4.40 23.30 -18.00
CA LYS A 428 3.85 21.97 -18.28
C LYS A 428 4.93 21.10 -18.93
N LEU A 429 4.75 19.81 -18.89
CA LEU A 429 5.65 18.84 -19.50
C LEU A 429 5.08 18.37 -20.84
N SER A 430 5.91 18.35 -21.87
CA SER A 430 5.64 17.74 -23.15
C SER A 430 6.58 16.56 -23.41
N LEU A 431 6.18 15.64 -24.30
CA LEU A 431 6.88 14.39 -24.57
C LEU A 431 7.39 14.35 -26.00
N ASN A 432 8.61 13.86 -26.19
CA ASN A 432 9.15 13.48 -27.49
C ASN A 432 9.12 11.97 -27.66
N PHE A 433 8.67 11.53 -28.82
CA PHE A 433 8.68 10.14 -29.24
C PHE A 433 9.46 10.00 -30.56
N LEU A 434 10.11 8.86 -30.74
CA LEU A 434 10.82 8.55 -31.96
C LEU A 434 9.88 8.68 -33.19
N ASN A 435 10.21 9.59 -34.10
CA ASN A 435 9.44 9.85 -35.32
C ASN A 435 7.98 10.30 -35.12
N GLN A 436 7.63 10.81 -33.95
CA GLN A 436 6.28 11.29 -33.69
C GLN A 436 6.29 12.61 -32.90
N ILE A 437 5.44 13.56 -33.30
CA ILE A 437 5.25 14.82 -32.58
C ILE A 437 4.05 14.65 -31.62
N ASN A 438 4.22 15.10 -30.38
CA ASN A 438 3.15 15.11 -29.40
C ASN A 438 3.00 16.54 -28.81
N ASP A 439 1.91 17.20 -29.19
CA ASP A 439 1.60 18.57 -28.74
C ASP A 439 0.88 18.60 -27.37
N LYS A 440 0.67 17.45 -26.74
CA LYS A 440 -0.03 17.38 -25.45
C LYS A 440 0.86 17.84 -24.32
N GLN A 441 0.22 18.46 -23.35
CA GLN A 441 0.87 19.00 -22.14
C GLN A 441 0.35 18.28 -20.89
N TYR A 442 1.26 18.02 -19.96
CA TYR A 442 1.01 17.26 -18.74
C TYR A 442 1.48 18.02 -17.49
N ASP A 443 0.77 17.80 -16.38
CA ASP A 443 1.13 18.31 -15.05
C ASP A 443 2.25 17.49 -14.41
N ALA A 444 2.35 16.22 -14.78
CA ALA A 444 3.42 15.31 -14.36
C ALA A 444 3.65 14.21 -15.39
N VAL A 445 4.85 13.65 -15.40
CA VAL A 445 5.24 12.48 -16.22
C VAL A 445 5.78 11.39 -15.30
N VAL A 446 5.33 10.15 -15.50
CA VAL A 446 5.82 8.98 -14.76
C VAL A 446 6.51 8.01 -15.71
N ILE A 447 7.80 7.75 -15.49
CA ILE A 447 8.58 6.82 -16.29
C ILE A 447 8.50 5.43 -15.65
N ALA A 448 7.73 4.53 -16.28
CA ALA A 448 7.47 3.15 -15.85
C ALA A 448 7.88 2.12 -16.93
N SER A 449 8.90 2.46 -17.73
CA SER A 449 9.27 1.83 -18.99
C SER A 449 10.06 0.51 -18.85
N GLY A 450 10.10 -0.10 -17.65
CA GLY A 450 10.82 -1.36 -17.43
C GLY A 450 12.31 -1.25 -17.81
N ALA A 451 12.77 -1.98 -18.81
CA ALA A 451 14.17 -1.90 -19.27
C ALA A 451 14.52 -0.53 -19.90
N GLY A 452 13.55 0.18 -20.49
CA GLY A 452 13.75 1.53 -21.01
C GLY A 452 14.14 2.56 -19.93
N LEU A 453 13.92 2.23 -18.66
CA LEU A 453 14.32 3.07 -17.53
C LEU A 453 15.86 3.29 -17.46
N LEU A 454 16.67 2.40 -18.05
CA LEU A 454 18.12 2.56 -18.12
C LEU A 454 18.54 3.79 -18.93
N ASN A 455 17.73 4.27 -19.86
CA ASN A 455 18.00 5.51 -20.61
C ASN A 455 18.00 6.75 -19.70
N VAL A 456 17.26 6.68 -18.59
CA VAL A 456 17.15 7.77 -17.61
C VAL A 456 17.99 7.49 -16.37
N MET A 457 18.17 6.23 -16.01
CA MET A 457 18.91 5.75 -14.83
C MET A 457 19.88 4.63 -15.21
N PRO A 458 21.06 4.95 -15.77
CA PRO A 458 21.98 3.95 -16.32
C PRO A 458 22.63 3.05 -15.25
N ASN A 459 22.57 3.43 -13.98
CA ASN A 459 23.12 2.65 -12.86
C ASN A 459 22.28 1.42 -12.46
N LEU A 460 21.13 1.17 -13.10
CA LEU A 460 20.32 -0.01 -12.88
C LEU A 460 20.93 -1.25 -13.54
N LYS A 461 20.52 -2.43 -13.06
CA LYS A 461 21.03 -3.72 -13.55
C LYS A 461 19.91 -4.50 -14.25
N ILE A 462 20.28 -5.19 -15.33
CA ILE A 462 19.36 -6.08 -16.06
C ILE A 462 19.72 -7.53 -15.78
N SER A 463 18.73 -8.39 -15.75
CA SER A 463 18.87 -9.85 -15.79
C SER A 463 17.78 -10.46 -16.67
N LYS A 464 18.12 -11.57 -17.35
CA LYS A 464 17.18 -12.35 -18.15
C LYS A 464 16.63 -13.51 -17.34
N GLY A 465 15.31 -13.67 -17.33
CA GLY A 465 14.61 -14.77 -16.68
C GLY A 465 13.86 -15.61 -17.68
N HIS A 466 13.98 -16.95 -17.59
CA HIS A 466 13.23 -17.89 -18.41
C HIS A 466 12.09 -18.52 -17.64
N LEU A 467 11.02 -18.81 -18.35
CA LEU A 467 9.92 -19.69 -17.97
C LEU A 467 9.82 -20.84 -18.97
N VAL A 468 9.46 -22.01 -18.49
CA VAL A 468 9.22 -23.18 -19.32
C VAL A 468 7.82 -23.73 -19.04
N GLY A 469 7.03 -23.87 -20.09
CA GLY A 469 5.70 -24.48 -20.06
C GLY A 469 5.77 -25.91 -20.56
N LEU A 470 5.39 -26.85 -19.72
CA LEU A 470 5.39 -28.28 -20.01
C LEU A 470 3.95 -28.82 -20.01
N ARG A 471 3.65 -29.82 -20.82
CA ARG A 471 2.36 -30.50 -20.74
C ARG A 471 2.19 -31.09 -19.35
N SER A 472 1.05 -30.80 -18.73
CA SER A 472 0.75 -31.30 -17.39
C SER A 472 0.66 -32.81 -17.38
N ASN A 473 1.31 -33.45 -16.41
CA ASN A 473 1.16 -34.86 -16.08
C ASN A 473 0.58 -34.99 -14.66
N GLN A 474 0.15 -36.20 -14.28
CA GLN A 474 -0.47 -36.48 -12.97
C GLN A 474 0.48 -36.24 -11.77
N GLU A 475 1.80 -36.22 -12.00
CA GLU A 475 2.80 -36.04 -10.92
C GLU A 475 2.88 -34.61 -10.42
N ILE A 476 2.37 -33.63 -11.19
CA ILE A 476 2.47 -32.18 -10.89
C ILE A 476 1.08 -31.59 -10.55
N ALA A 477 0.22 -32.34 -9.94
CA ALA A 477 -1.13 -31.89 -9.59
C ALA A 477 -1.14 -30.96 -8.36
N CYS A 478 -0.56 -29.75 -8.48
CA CYS A 478 -0.67 -28.72 -7.46
C CYS A 478 -1.82 -27.75 -7.81
N SER A 479 -2.72 -27.50 -6.85
CA SER A 479 -3.82 -26.52 -6.99
C SER A 479 -3.39 -25.09 -6.70
N LEU A 480 -2.16 -24.88 -6.26
CA LEU A 480 -1.57 -23.58 -5.89
C LEU A 480 -0.09 -23.54 -6.26
N PRO A 481 0.53 -22.36 -6.39
CA PRO A 481 1.95 -22.23 -6.67
C PRO A 481 2.81 -22.87 -5.57
N VAL A 482 3.80 -23.66 -5.96
CA VAL A 482 4.78 -24.25 -5.04
C VAL A 482 6.15 -23.67 -5.32
N ASN A 483 6.80 -23.18 -4.29
CA ASN A 483 8.13 -22.56 -4.34
C ASN A 483 9.18 -23.40 -3.59
N SER A 484 10.36 -23.46 -4.18
CA SER A 484 11.60 -23.96 -3.58
C SER A 484 12.77 -23.09 -4.08
N GLU A 485 13.81 -23.63 -4.69
CA GLU A 485 14.84 -22.88 -5.46
C GLU A 485 14.38 -22.51 -6.89
N GLY A 486 13.16 -22.65 -7.17
CA GLY A 486 12.37 -22.32 -8.34
C GLY A 486 10.91 -22.48 -7.96
N TYR A 487 10.02 -22.40 -8.92
CA TYR A 487 8.60 -22.58 -8.66
C TYR A 487 7.91 -23.42 -9.73
N ILE A 488 6.84 -24.07 -9.30
CA ILE A 488 5.88 -24.76 -10.16
C ILE A 488 4.55 -24.07 -9.96
N LEU A 489 3.86 -23.76 -11.07
CA LEU A 489 2.52 -23.19 -11.07
C LEU A 489 1.47 -24.25 -11.33
N PRO A 490 0.22 -24.06 -10.88
CA PRO A 490 -0.88 -24.94 -11.23
C PRO A 490 -1.01 -25.09 -12.74
N PRO A 491 -1.47 -26.26 -13.22
CA PRO A 491 -1.78 -26.45 -14.63
C PRO A 491 -2.82 -25.46 -15.12
N ILE A 492 -2.52 -24.76 -16.21
CA ILE A 492 -3.42 -23.82 -16.89
C ILE A 492 -3.54 -24.26 -18.33
N ASP A 493 -4.75 -24.56 -18.78
CA ASP A 493 -5.02 -25.08 -20.12
C ASP A 493 -4.15 -26.30 -20.51
N GLY A 494 -3.89 -27.17 -19.53
CA GLY A 494 -3.04 -28.36 -19.70
C GLY A 494 -1.55 -28.09 -19.74
N ILE A 495 -1.11 -26.86 -19.43
CA ILE A 495 0.31 -26.46 -19.35
C ILE A 495 0.69 -26.13 -17.91
N THR A 496 1.72 -26.80 -17.40
CA THR A 496 2.38 -26.47 -16.14
C THR A 496 3.59 -25.59 -16.39
N TRP A 497 3.60 -24.40 -15.82
CA TRP A 497 4.70 -23.45 -15.95
C TRP A 497 5.67 -23.60 -14.78
N ILE A 498 6.97 -23.72 -15.12
CA ILE A 498 8.07 -23.74 -14.15
C ILE A 498 8.97 -22.53 -14.35
N GLY A 499 9.59 -22.08 -13.28
CA GLY A 499 10.43 -20.85 -13.30
C GLY A 499 11.26 -20.67 -12.03
N SER A 500 12.19 -19.77 -12.03
CA SER A 500 12.71 -19.07 -13.18
C SER A 500 14.23 -19.03 -13.11
N THR A 501 14.89 -18.86 -14.25
CA THR A 501 16.32 -18.59 -14.27
C THR A 501 16.61 -17.14 -13.88
N HIS A 502 17.88 -16.85 -13.59
CA HIS A 502 18.36 -15.51 -13.26
C HIS A 502 19.74 -15.29 -13.89
N GLN A 503 19.75 -15.04 -15.20
CA GLN A 503 20.95 -14.91 -16.01
C GLN A 503 21.37 -13.44 -16.07
N LYS A 504 22.60 -13.14 -15.65
CA LYS A 504 23.15 -11.78 -15.65
C LYS A 504 23.86 -11.45 -16.95
N ASP A 505 24.58 -12.44 -17.51
CA ASP A 505 25.33 -12.32 -18.73
C ASP A 505 24.55 -13.00 -19.86
N PHE A 506 24.11 -12.23 -20.85
CA PHE A 506 23.34 -12.71 -21.99
C PHE A 506 23.60 -11.81 -23.22
N GLN A 507 23.59 -12.41 -24.39
CA GLN A 507 23.85 -11.70 -25.67
C GLN A 507 22.54 -11.23 -26.31
N ASP A 508 21.44 -11.94 -26.07
CA ASP A 508 20.13 -11.65 -26.63
C ASP A 508 19.00 -11.92 -25.60
N ILE A 509 17.80 -11.52 -25.94
CA ILE A 509 16.61 -11.71 -25.09
C ILE A 509 15.83 -12.99 -25.41
N MET A 510 16.29 -13.78 -26.40
CA MET A 510 15.59 -15.00 -26.82
C MET A 510 15.75 -16.12 -25.77
N PRO A 511 14.75 -17.01 -25.65
CA PRO A 511 14.90 -18.21 -24.84
C PRO A 511 16.07 -19.06 -25.33
N SER A 512 16.86 -19.65 -24.40
CA SER A 512 17.95 -20.55 -24.75
C SER A 512 17.62 -21.98 -24.37
N LEU A 513 18.04 -22.94 -25.23
CA LEU A 513 17.83 -24.38 -24.98
C LEU A 513 18.59 -24.84 -23.72
N GLU A 514 19.77 -24.29 -23.47
CA GLU A 514 20.58 -24.60 -22.29
C GLU A 514 19.86 -24.18 -21.00
N ALA A 515 19.34 -22.93 -20.94
CA ALA A 515 18.57 -22.46 -19.80
C ALA A 515 17.28 -23.24 -19.59
N THR A 516 16.65 -23.72 -20.65
CA THR A 516 15.46 -24.58 -20.60
C THR A 516 15.80 -25.92 -19.95
N LYS A 517 16.85 -26.59 -20.42
CA LYS A 517 17.31 -27.89 -19.86
C LYS A 517 17.76 -27.76 -18.40
N ASP A 518 18.51 -26.71 -18.06
CA ASP A 518 18.93 -26.43 -16.68
C ASP A 518 17.72 -26.25 -15.77
N LEU A 519 16.73 -25.44 -16.19
CA LEU A 519 15.53 -25.20 -15.42
C LEU A 519 14.70 -26.46 -15.18
N ILE A 520 14.53 -27.31 -16.18
CA ILE A 520 13.85 -28.62 -16.06
C ILE A 520 14.61 -29.49 -15.05
N SER A 521 15.90 -29.75 -15.28
CA SER A 521 16.71 -30.62 -14.43
C SER A 521 16.79 -30.14 -12.98
N ARG A 522 16.87 -28.83 -12.77
CA ARG A 522 16.85 -28.22 -11.44
C ARG A 522 15.49 -28.42 -10.76
N THR A 523 14.39 -28.26 -11.49
CA THR A 523 13.04 -28.46 -10.97
C THR A 523 12.80 -29.91 -10.58
N GLU A 524 13.19 -30.88 -11.44
CA GLU A 524 13.10 -32.31 -11.15
C GLU A 524 13.85 -32.68 -9.87
N ARG A 525 15.09 -32.19 -9.74
CA ARG A 525 15.93 -32.44 -8.55
C ARG A 525 15.33 -31.83 -7.29
N ASN A 526 14.88 -30.56 -7.35
CA ASN A 526 14.39 -29.85 -6.19
C ASN A 526 13.04 -30.35 -5.68
N PHE A 527 12.17 -30.79 -6.57
CA PHE A 527 10.83 -31.29 -6.21
C PHE A 527 10.75 -32.82 -6.17
N LYS A 528 11.81 -33.54 -6.58
CA LYS A 528 11.87 -34.98 -6.67
C LYS A 528 10.74 -35.58 -7.53
N ILE A 529 10.52 -34.95 -8.69
CA ILE A 529 9.51 -35.32 -9.68
C ILE A 529 10.16 -35.57 -11.02
N ASN A 530 9.52 -36.36 -11.88
CA ASN A 530 9.94 -36.51 -13.26
C ASN A 530 9.09 -35.61 -14.17
N LEU A 531 9.73 -34.67 -14.85
CA LEU A 531 9.08 -33.85 -15.84
C LEU A 531 9.24 -34.48 -17.21
N ILE A 532 8.13 -34.71 -17.90
CA ILE A 532 8.20 -35.19 -19.31
C ILE A 532 8.68 -33.97 -20.12
N SER A 533 9.95 -33.96 -20.48
CA SER A 533 10.50 -32.99 -21.43
C SER A 533 10.04 -33.39 -22.83
N ASP A 534 8.99 -32.77 -23.31
CA ASP A 534 8.61 -32.83 -24.72
C ASP A 534 9.52 -31.90 -25.53
N ALA A 535 9.88 -32.31 -26.75
CA ALA A 535 10.59 -31.44 -27.72
C ALA A 535 9.81 -30.15 -28.03
N ASN A 536 8.53 -30.09 -27.65
CA ASN A 536 7.61 -28.97 -27.82
C ASN A 536 7.40 -28.12 -26.55
N ALA A 537 8.33 -28.10 -25.62
CA ALA A 537 8.24 -27.23 -24.45
C ALA A 537 8.08 -25.75 -24.86
N LEU A 538 7.07 -25.07 -24.33
CA LEU A 538 6.93 -23.64 -24.51
C LEU A 538 7.99 -22.92 -23.68
N THR A 539 8.61 -21.90 -24.28
CA THR A 539 9.68 -21.17 -23.59
C THR A 539 9.46 -19.67 -23.71
N GLU A 540 9.60 -18.97 -22.61
CA GLU A 540 9.49 -17.52 -22.53
C GLU A 540 10.72 -16.93 -21.84
N ALA A 541 11.21 -15.82 -22.36
CA ALA A 541 12.32 -15.08 -21.74
C ALA A 541 11.97 -13.59 -21.64
N ARG A 542 12.23 -13.00 -20.50
CA ARG A 542 11.96 -11.57 -20.26
C ARG A 542 13.05 -10.93 -19.44
N LEU A 543 13.24 -9.62 -19.65
CA LEU A 543 14.21 -8.80 -18.93
C LEU A 543 13.62 -8.35 -17.59
N ARG A 544 14.41 -8.43 -16.53
CA ARG A 544 14.10 -7.86 -15.23
C ARG A 544 15.10 -6.77 -14.91
N VAL A 545 14.61 -5.66 -14.42
CA VAL A 545 15.42 -4.55 -13.95
C VAL A 545 15.48 -4.56 -12.44
N GLY A 546 16.66 -4.39 -11.89
CA GLY A 546 16.90 -4.25 -10.46
C GLY A 546 17.93 -3.14 -10.18
N SER A 547 18.03 -2.72 -8.94
CA SER A 547 19.02 -1.77 -8.45
C SER A 547 20.23 -2.46 -7.84
N LYS A 548 21.30 -1.69 -7.57
CA LYS A 548 22.50 -2.20 -6.88
C LYS A 548 22.20 -2.66 -5.46
N ASP A 549 21.32 -1.95 -4.76
CA ASP A 549 20.91 -2.21 -3.37
C ASP A 549 19.73 -3.19 -3.26
N ARG A 550 19.20 -3.68 -4.39
CA ARG A 550 18.04 -4.58 -4.48
C ARG A 550 16.71 -3.98 -4.00
N LEU A 551 16.66 -2.67 -3.72
CA LEU A 551 15.43 -1.94 -3.44
C LEU A 551 14.80 -1.45 -4.75
N PRO A 552 13.47 -1.38 -4.84
CA PRO A 552 12.81 -0.74 -5.97
C PRO A 552 13.12 0.76 -6.01
N ILE A 553 12.76 1.40 -7.09
CA ILE A 553 12.71 2.86 -7.16
C ILE A 553 11.25 3.31 -7.32
N ALA A 554 10.86 4.33 -6.56
CA ALA A 554 9.58 5.00 -6.72
C ALA A 554 9.67 6.41 -6.12
N GLY A 555 9.50 7.43 -6.94
CA GLY A 555 9.59 8.83 -6.51
C GLY A 555 9.98 9.77 -7.62
N ARG A 556 10.23 11.02 -7.24
CA ARG A 556 10.61 12.10 -8.15
C ARG A 556 12.06 11.96 -8.59
N ILE A 557 12.36 12.22 -9.86
CA ILE A 557 13.72 12.16 -10.43
C ILE A 557 14.28 13.54 -10.82
N SER A 558 13.56 14.60 -10.55
CA SER A 558 13.98 15.99 -10.82
C SER A 558 13.51 16.88 -9.68
N ASN A 559 14.35 17.80 -9.24
CA ASN A 559 13.98 18.77 -8.21
C ASN A 559 13.05 19.86 -8.75
N ASP A 560 13.20 20.22 -10.01
CA ASP A 560 12.53 21.38 -10.62
C ASP A 560 11.28 20.99 -11.43
N GLN A 561 11.19 19.74 -11.88
CA GLN A 561 10.11 19.26 -12.74
C GLN A 561 9.33 18.12 -12.09
N ASN A 562 8.04 18.00 -12.42
CA ASN A 562 7.17 16.92 -11.94
C ASN A 562 7.39 15.63 -12.73
N ILE A 563 8.62 15.13 -12.75
CA ILE A 563 8.99 13.88 -13.40
C ILE A 563 9.28 12.83 -12.33
N TYR A 564 8.63 11.70 -12.45
CA TYR A 564 8.71 10.59 -11.50
C TYR A 564 9.20 9.33 -12.21
N ALA A 565 9.78 8.41 -11.46
CA ALA A 565 10.12 7.08 -11.94
C ALA A 565 9.58 6.00 -10.99
N ILE A 566 9.16 4.88 -11.58
CA ILE A 566 8.79 3.66 -10.86
C ILE A 566 9.37 2.45 -11.58
N GLY A 567 10.18 1.66 -10.88
CA GLY A 567 10.85 0.51 -11.50
C GLY A 567 11.86 -0.18 -10.61
N ALA A 568 12.83 -0.85 -11.23
CA ALA A 568 13.81 -1.70 -10.55
C ALA A 568 13.15 -2.77 -9.63
N LEU A 569 11.97 -3.26 -10.01
CA LEU A 569 11.14 -4.17 -9.21
C LEU A 569 11.69 -5.60 -9.13
N GLY A 570 12.67 -5.93 -9.98
CA GLY A 570 13.27 -7.26 -10.05
C GLY A 570 12.25 -8.35 -10.36
N SER A 571 12.22 -9.40 -9.54
CA SER A 571 11.25 -10.52 -9.66
C SER A 571 9.96 -10.28 -8.86
N ARG A 572 9.76 -9.10 -8.28
CA ARG A 572 8.67 -8.78 -7.33
C ARG A 572 7.71 -7.72 -7.86
N GLY A 573 7.66 -7.51 -9.17
CA GLY A 573 6.86 -6.46 -9.79
C GLY A 573 5.40 -6.51 -9.33
N PHE A 574 4.78 -7.68 -9.34
CA PHE A 574 3.38 -7.84 -8.98
C PHE A 574 3.08 -7.62 -7.49
N SER A 575 4.02 -7.84 -6.58
CA SER A 575 3.82 -7.54 -5.17
C SER A 575 4.15 -6.09 -4.79
N LEU A 576 5.04 -5.41 -5.54
CA LEU A 576 5.52 -4.08 -5.22
C LEU A 576 4.73 -2.97 -5.95
N ALA A 577 4.42 -3.17 -7.24
CA ALA A 577 3.90 -2.13 -8.11
C ALA A 577 2.61 -1.45 -7.59
N PRO A 578 1.63 -2.16 -7.00
CA PRO A 578 0.42 -1.51 -6.51
C PRO A 578 0.66 -0.42 -5.48
N LEU A 579 1.41 -0.73 -4.41
CA LEU A 579 1.69 0.24 -3.35
C LEU A 579 2.62 1.37 -3.82
N LEU A 580 3.57 1.06 -4.71
CA LEU A 580 4.46 2.06 -5.28
C LEU A 580 3.74 2.97 -6.29
N GLY A 581 2.78 2.46 -7.05
CA GLY A 581 1.90 3.25 -7.90
C GLY A 581 1.03 4.20 -7.08
N GLU A 582 0.48 3.72 -5.96
CA GLU A 582 -0.26 4.55 -5.00
C GLU A 582 0.63 5.62 -4.37
N LEU A 583 1.90 5.32 -4.06
CA LEU A 583 2.86 6.31 -3.59
C LEU A 583 3.08 7.43 -4.61
N ILE A 584 3.32 7.08 -5.87
CA ILE A 584 3.50 8.07 -6.95
C ILE A 584 2.24 8.93 -7.11
N ALA A 585 1.06 8.31 -7.17
CA ALA A 585 -0.20 9.04 -7.27
C ALA A 585 -0.43 9.98 -6.09
N SER A 586 -0.12 9.54 -4.86
CA SER A 586 -0.20 10.36 -3.64
C SER A 586 0.74 11.56 -3.69
N GLN A 587 1.98 11.39 -4.19
CA GLN A 587 2.95 12.48 -4.32
C GLN A 587 2.51 13.51 -5.37
N ILE A 588 1.97 13.07 -6.51
CA ILE A 588 1.48 13.97 -7.57
C ILE A 588 0.26 14.76 -7.08
N SER A 589 -0.71 14.10 -6.45
CA SER A 589 -1.92 14.73 -5.92
C SER A 589 -1.69 15.52 -4.63
N LYS A 590 -0.51 15.39 -4.01
CA LYS A 590 -0.20 15.95 -2.68
C LYS A 590 -1.12 15.43 -1.57
N SER A 591 -1.55 14.18 -1.71
CA SER A 591 -2.28 13.44 -0.68
C SER A 591 -1.31 12.75 0.29
N PRO A 592 -1.76 12.31 1.46
CA PRO A 592 -0.92 11.55 2.39
C PRO A 592 -0.33 10.28 1.77
N ASN A 593 0.96 10.06 1.97
CA ASN A 593 1.65 8.88 1.46
C ASN A 593 1.11 7.59 2.10
N PRO A 594 1.10 6.47 1.36
CA PRO A 594 0.67 5.17 1.88
C PRO A 594 1.74 4.44 2.69
N ILE A 595 2.96 4.96 2.73
CA ILE A 595 4.13 4.41 3.45
C ILE A 595 4.82 5.51 4.26
N SER A 596 5.58 5.11 5.28
CA SER A 596 6.35 6.03 6.11
C SER A 596 7.44 6.75 5.32
N THR A 597 7.80 7.94 5.77
CA THR A 597 8.87 8.75 5.16
C THR A 597 10.20 8.00 5.07
N GLY A 598 10.56 7.22 6.11
CA GLY A 598 11.79 6.42 6.10
C GLY A 598 11.80 5.35 5.01
N ILE A 599 10.66 4.70 4.74
CA ILE A 599 10.53 3.75 3.63
C ILE A 599 10.60 4.49 2.30
N ALA A 600 9.85 5.59 2.14
CA ALA A 600 9.83 6.37 0.91
C ALA A 600 11.24 6.87 0.53
N LEU A 601 12.00 7.40 1.48
CA LEU A 601 13.40 7.82 1.26
C LEU A 601 14.34 6.65 0.89
N SER A 602 14.10 5.45 1.43
CA SER A 602 14.93 4.28 1.09
C SER A 602 14.77 3.81 -0.35
N ILE A 603 13.66 4.14 -0.99
CA ILE A 603 13.35 3.79 -2.39
C ILE A 603 13.35 4.99 -3.34
N ASP A 604 13.71 6.16 -2.85
CA ASP A 604 13.77 7.39 -3.64
C ASP A 604 14.78 7.22 -4.80
N PRO A 605 14.39 7.49 -6.06
CA PRO A 605 15.28 7.44 -7.21
C PRO A 605 16.51 8.33 -7.09
N MET A 606 16.40 9.48 -6.42
CA MET A 606 17.47 10.46 -6.24
C MET A 606 18.71 9.87 -5.54
N ARG A 607 18.58 8.74 -4.82
CA ARG A 607 19.74 8.03 -4.23
C ARG A 607 20.73 7.47 -5.27
N PHE A 608 20.37 7.46 -6.56
CA PHE A 608 21.21 7.03 -7.69
C PHE A 608 21.49 8.14 -8.72
N ILE A 609 20.98 9.34 -8.48
CA ILE A 609 21.20 10.52 -9.32
C ILE A 609 22.20 11.40 -8.56
N ASP A 610 23.41 11.54 -9.12
CA ASP A 610 24.49 12.39 -8.57
C ASP A 610 24.21 13.87 -8.84
#